data_a3993092e6658bb3022f39dabf0a3ef1
#
_entry.id   a3993092e6658bb3022f39dabf0a3ef1
#
_cell.length_a   1.000
_cell.length_b   1.000
_cell.length_c   1.000
_cell.angle_alpha   90.00
_cell.angle_beta   90.00
_cell.angle_gamma   90.00
#
_symmetry.space_group_name_H-M   'P 1'
#
loop_
_entity.id
_entity.type
_entity.pdbx_description
1 polymer ?
#
loop_
_entity_poly.entity_id
_entity_poly.type
_entity_poly.pdbx_seq_one_letter_code
_entity_poly.pdbx_strand_id
1 'polypeptide(L)'
;MKIKVGFGFDVHQLKEDHPFMLGGVQVAHHSGAFGHSDADVLVHAICDALLGAANLGDIGHHFPNTDERWRGISSLVLLAECVRLLNDKGWTLGNVDAMLCLEAPKIKPYIPQMKEHIAKAAGLSVDDVSIKATTNETMGFIGRQEGVVAYAVCLIERNQ
;
A
#
# COMPACT_ATOMS: atom_id res chain seq x y z
N MET A 1 -22.31 11.04 12.94
CA MET A 1 -21.22 10.39 12.17
C MET A 1 -20.01 11.30 12.17
N LYS A 2 -18.82 10.78 12.47
CA LYS A 2 -17.56 11.51 12.39
C LYS A 2 -16.71 10.87 11.30
N ILE A 3 -16.16 11.69 10.40
CA ILE A 3 -15.34 11.24 9.26
C ILE A 3 -13.94 11.81 9.39
N LYS A 4 -12.93 11.04 9.03
CA LYS A 4 -11.55 11.48 8.87
C LYS A 4 -10.98 10.97 7.56
N VAL A 5 -10.01 11.70 7.03
CA VAL A 5 -9.25 11.33 5.84
C VAL A 5 -7.80 11.12 6.24
N GLY A 6 -7.18 10.10 5.70
CA GLY A 6 -5.75 9.85 5.83
C GLY A 6 -5.07 9.89 4.46
N PHE A 7 -3.81 10.28 4.46
CA PHE A 7 -2.94 10.27 3.30
C PHE A 7 -1.69 9.47 3.62
N GLY A 8 -1.29 8.60 2.71
CA GLY A 8 -0.08 7.80 2.80
C GLY A 8 0.78 7.94 1.55
N PHE A 9 2.06 7.80 1.76
CA PHE A 9 3.10 7.83 0.73
C PHE A 9 4.15 6.79 1.04
N ASP A 10 4.59 6.06 0.02
CA ASP A 10 5.76 5.19 0.15
C ASP A 10 6.56 5.14 -1.15
N VAL A 11 7.84 4.85 -1.03
CA VAL A 11 8.79 4.76 -2.14
C VAL A 11 9.78 3.62 -1.90
N HIS A 12 9.99 2.79 -2.92
CA HIS A 12 11.00 1.75 -2.88
C HIS A 12 11.93 1.84 -4.09
N GLN A 13 13.21 1.55 -3.85
CA GLN A 13 14.18 1.36 -4.91
C GLN A 13 13.86 0.07 -5.67
N LEU A 14 13.97 0.08 -6.99
CA LEU A 14 13.92 -1.11 -7.83
C LEU A 14 15.32 -1.70 -8.00
N LYS A 15 15.45 -3.01 -7.81
CA LYS A 15 16.69 -3.76 -7.99
C LYS A 15 16.45 -4.98 -8.89
N GLU A 16 17.42 -5.28 -9.74
CA GLU A 16 17.40 -6.48 -10.56
C GLU A 16 17.30 -7.74 -9.70
N ASP A 17 16.69 -8.77 -10.24
CA ASP A 17 16.51 -10.10 -9.62
C ASP A 17 15.75 -10.10 -8.28
N HIS A 18 15.01 -9.01 -7.97
CA HIS A 18 14.10 -8.96 -6.84
C HIS A 18 12.65 -9.23 -7.27
N PRO A 19 11.84 -9.91 -6.44
CA PRO A 19 10.41 -10.05 -6.73
C PRO A 19 9.73 -8.68 -6.69
N PHE A 20 8.78 -8.46 -7.61
CA PHE A 20 8.02 -7.22 -7.66
C PHE A 20 6.61 -7.45 -7.12
N MET A 21 6.40 -7.14 -5.84
CA MET A 21 5.11 -7.25 -5.18
C MET A 21 4.37 -5.92 -5.23
N LEU A 22 3.11 -5.93 -5.70
CA LEU A 22 2.22 -4.79 -5.73
C LEU A 22 0.79 -5.23 -5.40
N GLY A 23 0.20 -4.67 -4.35
CA GLY A 23 -1.16 -5.01 -3.92
C GLY A 23 -1.31 -6.50 -3.57
N GLY A 24 -0.25 -7.14 -3.06
CA GLY A 24 -0.21 -8.57 -2.78
C GLY A 24 -0.13 -9.47 -4.02
N VAL A 25 0.15 -8.91 -5.19
CA VAL A 25 0.32 -9.64 -6.45
C VAL A 25 1.76 -9.57 -6.89
N GLN A 26 2.35 -10.71 -7.26
CA GLN A 26 3.65 -10.73 -7.89
C GLN A 26 3.54 -10.36 -9.36
N VAL A 27 4.10 -9.21 -9.71
CA VAL A 27 4.11 -8.68 -11.07
C VAL A 27 5.35 -9.18 -11.80
N ALA A 28 5.17 -9.73 -13.02
CA ALA A 28 6.30 -10.20 -13.84
C ALA A 28 7.13 -9.01 -14.32
N HIS A 29 8.38 -8.90 -13.84
CA HIS A 29 9.35 -7.88 -14.26
C HIS A 29 10.77 -8.35 -13.93
N HIS A 30 11.79 -7.77 -14.61
CA HIS A 30 13.20 -8.11 -14.39
C HIS A 30 13.77 -7.50 -13.11
N SER A 31 13.09 -6.50 -12.55
CA SER A 31 13.46 -5.86 -11.28
C SER A 31 12.25 -5.75 -10.37
N GLY A 32 12.49 -5.71 -9.08
CA GLY A 32 11.44 -5.57 -8.06
C GLY A 32 11.86 -4.65 -6.93
N ALA A 33 10.89 -4.32 -6.09
CA ALA A 33 11.09 -3.41 -4.98
C ALA A 33 11.99 -4.04 -3.90
N PHE A 34 12.90 -3.24 -3.36
CA PHE A 34 13.80 -3.65 -2.29
C PHE A 34 13.37 -3.06 -0.96
N GLY A 35 13.13 -3.91 0.04
CA GLY A 35 12.71 -3.51 1.39
C GLY A 35 12.84 -4.64 2.40
N HIS A 36 12.42 -4.39 3.65
CA HIS A 36 12.53 -5.34 4.76
C HIS A 36 11.44 -6.42 4.73
N SER A 37 10.19 -6.04 4.44
CA SER A 37 9.04 -6.94 4.21
C SER A 37 9.08 -7.50 2.77
N ASP A 38 7.93 -7.73 2.16
CA ASP A 38 7.81 -8.03 0.73
C ASP A 38 7.96 -6.78 -0.17
N ALA A 39 8.24 -5.60 0.43
CA ALA A 39 8.42 -4.31 -0.22
C ALA A 39 7.24 -3.87 -1.13
N ASP A 40 6.01 -4.23 -0.76
CA ASP A 40 4.80 -3.81 -1.47
C ASP A 40 4.49 -2.34 -1.18
N VAL A 41 5.03 -1.46 -2.03
CA VAL A 41 4.90 -0.01 -1.89
C VAL A 41 3.44 0.48 -1.85
N LEU A 42 2.53 -0.22 -2.58
CA LEU A 42 1.12 0.14 -2.63
C LEU A 42 0.44 -0.12 -1.29
N VAL A 43 0.64 -1.31 -0.75
CA VAL A 43 0.04 -1.69 0.54
C VAL A 43 0.63 -0.88 1.69
N HIS A 44 1.94 -0.55 1.65
CA HIS A 44 2.58 0.31 2.66
C HIS A 44 1.96 1.72 2.67
N ALA A 45 1.75 2.33 1.49
CA ALA A 45 1.11 3.64 1.41
C ALA A 45 -0.33 3.59 1.97
N ILE A 46 -1.07 2.50 1.72
CA ILE A 46 -2.41 2.30 2.28
C ILE A 46 -2.36 2.18 3.81
N CYS A 47 -1.42 1.40 4.36
CA CYS A 47 -1.24 1.29 5.80
C CYS A 47 -0.99 2.65 6.46
N ASP A 48 -0.10 3.46 5.88
CA ASP A 48 0.19 4.80 6.39
C ASP A 48 -1.03 5.74 6.32
N ALA A 49 -1.82 5.66 5.25
CA ALA A 49 -3.07 6.41 5.17
C ALA A 49 -4.04 6.05 6.30
N LEU A 50 -4.22 4.75 6.60
CA LEU A 50 -5.10 4.28 7.67
C LEU A 50 -4.61 4.74 9.05
N LEU A 51 -3.34 4.50 9.34
CA LEU A 51 -2.73 4.85 10.63
C LEU A 51 -2.77 6.35 10.86
N GLY A 52 -2.45 7.16 9.84
CA GLY A 52 -2.50 8.62 9.90
C GLY A 52 -3.92 9.13 10.15
N ALA A 53 -4.95 8.61 9.46
CA ALA A 53 -6.35 8.98 9.67
C ALA A 53 -6.80 8.76 11.12
N ALA A 54 -6.37 7.65 11.72
CA ALA A 54 -6.71 7.29 13.10
C ALA A 54 -5.83 7.97 14.16
N ASN A 55 -4.80 8.74 13.77
CA ASN A 55 -3.79 9.33 14.64
C ASN A 55 -3.01 8.25 15.43
N LEU A 56 -2.57 7.22 14.72
CA LEU A 56 -1.81 6.08 15.26
C LEU A 56 -0.32 6.10 14.87
N GLY A 57 0.16 7.18 14.24
CA GLY A 57 1.52 7.27 13.72
C GLY A 57 1.64 6.69 12.32
N ASP A 58 2.73 6.00 12.05
CA ASP A 58 3.08 5.43 10.74
C ASP A 58 3.40 3.92 10.83
N ILE A 59 3.62 3.30 9.68
CA ILE A 59 3.92 1.87 9.56
C ILE A 59 5.21 1.49 10.30
N GLY A 60 6.23 2.36 10.30
CA GLY A 60 7.51 2.12 10.96
C GLY A 60 7.40 2.09 12.49
N HIS A 61 6.42 2.81 13.06
CA HIS A 61 6.12 2.78 14.48
C HIS A 61 5.57 1.42 14.94
N HIS A 62 4.70 0.81 14.13
CA HIS A 62 4.04 -0.47 14.47
C HIS A 62 4.83 -1.69 14.02
N PHE A 63 5.55 -1.60 12.91
CA PHE A 63 6.27 -2.70 12.26
C PHE A 63 7.72 -2.28 11.96
N PRO A 64 8.55 -2.03 13.00
CA PRO A 64 9.90 -1.54 12.80
C PRO A 64 10.75 -2.55 12.02
N ASN A 65 11.55 -2.05 11.08
CA ASN A 65 12.45 -2.85 10.24
C ASN A 65 13.61 -3.49 11.03
N THR A 66 13.75 -3.17 12.32
CA THR A 66 14.70 -3.82 13.25
C THR A 66 14.14 -5.10 13.87
N ASP A 67 12.86 -5.39 13.69
CA ASP A 67 12.19 -6.56 14.25
C ASP A 67 12.10 -7.68 13.20
N GLU A 68 12.85 -8.75 13.43
CA GLU A 68 12.92 -9.93 12.54
C GLU A 68 11.55 -10.60 12.28
N ARG A 69 10.55 -10.37 13.13
CA ARG A 69 9.18 -10.88 12.92
C ARG A 69 8.56 -10.37 11.63
N TRP A 70 8.99 -9.22 11.15
CA TRP A 70 8.44 -8.57 9.96
C TRP A 70 9.28 -8.79 8.70
N ARG A 71 10.40 -9.50 8.82
CA ARG A 71 11.27 -9.78 7.66
C ARG A 71 10.57 -10.68 6.67
N GLY A 72 10.45 -10.22 5.42
CA GLY A 72 9.82 -10.95 4.31
C GLY A 72 8.33 -11.22 4.48
N ILE A 73 7.69 -10.60 5.48
CA ILE A 73 6.25 -10.77 5.70
C ILE A 73 5.46 -10.15 4.55
N SER A 74 4.32 -10.76 4.22
CA SER A 74 3.37 -10.18 3.27
C SER A 74 2.78 -8.87 3.84
N SER A 75 2.85 -7.79 3.09
CA SER A 75 2.28 -6.51 3.49
C SER A 75 0.75 -6.54 3.64
N LEU A 76 0.06 -7.53 3.04
CA LEU A 76 -1.37 -7.74 3.29
C LEU A 76 -1.66 -8.14 4.74
N VAL A 77 -0.72 -8.82 5.42
CA VAL A 77 -0.82 -9.11 6.86
C VAL A 77 -0.66 -7.82 7.66
N LEU A 78 0.27 -6.94 7.28
CA LEU A 78 0.43 -5.62 7.90
C LEU A 78 -0.83 -4.78 7.73
N LEU A 79 -1.45 -4.80 6.54
CA LEU A 79 -2.70 -4.11 6.26
C LEU A 79 -3.84 -4.60 7.17
N ALA A 80 -4.00 -5.91 7.30
CA ALA A 80 -5.03 -6.49 8.19
C ALA A 80 -4.82 -6.06 9.64
N GLU A 81 -3.56 -5.98 10.10
CA GLU A 81 -3.22 -5.51 11.44
C GLU A 81 -3.52 -4.01 11.60
N CYS A 82 -3.21 -3.17 10.59
CA CYS A 82 -3.58 -1.74 10.61
C CYS A 82 -5.10 -1.55 10.72
N VAL A 83 -5.89 -2.35 10.00
CA VAL A 83 -7.36 -2.32 10.10
C VAL A 83 -7.82 -2.76 11.49
N ARG A 84 -7.21 -3.79 12.09
CA ARG A 84 -7.50 -4.19 13.46
C ARG A 84 -7.25 -3.04 14.46
N LEU A 85 -6.08 -2.38 14.36
CA LEU A 85 -5.73 -1.22 15.19
C LEU A 85 -6.71 -0.06 15.03
N LEU A 86 -7.18 0.16 13.79
CA LEU A 86 -8.21 1.14 13.47
C LEU A 86 -9.53 0.82 14.19
N ASN A 87 -9.98 -0.44 14.09
CA ASN A 87 -11.22 -0.92 14.70
C ASN A 87 -11.16 -0.85 16.23
N ASP A 88 -10.02 -1.17 16.85
CA ASP A 88 -9.80 -1.06 18.29
C ASP A 88 -9.96 0.39 18.82
N LYS A 89 -9.78 1.39 17.94
CA LYS A 89 -10.07 2.80 18.22
C LYS A 89 -11.50 3.22 17.91
N GLY A 90 -12.35 2.26 17.51
CA GLY A 90 -13.76 2.50 17.18
C GLY A 90 -13.96 3.18 15.83
N TRP A 91 -13.00 3.07 14.92
CA TRP A 91 -13.10 3.54 13.54
C TRP A 91 -13.37 2.39 12.59
N THR A 92 -14.08 2.67 11.51
CA THR A 92 -14.33 1.75 10.40
C THR A 92 -13.73 2.34 9.13
N LEU A 93 -13.07 1.53 8.32
CA LEU A 93 -12.58 1.92 7.01
C LEU A 93 -13.75 1.99 6.02
N GLY A 94 -13.92 3.12 5.35
CA GLY A 94 -14.96 3.33 4.35
C GLY A 94 -14.50 2.99 2.95
N ASN A 95 -13.37 3.56 2.51
CA ASN A 95 -12.80 3.29 1.20
C ASN A 95 -11.31 3.62 1.13
N VAL A 96 -10.67 3.15 0.06
CA VAL A 96 -9.28 3.45 -0.29
C VAL A 96 -9.21 3.90 -1.76
N ASP A 97 -8.49 4.97 -2.02
CA ASP A 97 -8.09 5.40 -3.36
C ASP A 97 -6.56 5.53 -3.42
N ALA A 98 -5.93 4.81 -4.33
CA ALA A 98 -4.48 4.75 -4.44
C ALA A 98 -3.97 5.04 -5.85
N MET A 99 -2.77 5.59 -5.93
CA MET A 99 -2.06 5.91 -7.17
C MET A 99 -0.67 5.29 -7.13
N LEU A 100 -0.36 4.49 -8.14
CA LEU A 100 1.01 4.00 -8.40
C LEU A 100 1.67 4.86 -9.47
N CYS A 101 2.91 5.27 -9.20
CA CYS A 101 3.77 5.95 -10.15
C CYS A 101 4.96 5.03 -10.47
N LEU A 102 5.00 4.48 -11.68
CA LEU A 102 6.06 3.60 -12.16
C LEU A 102 6.14 3.68 -13.68
N GLU A 103 7.36 3.60 -14.22
CA GLU A 103 7.56 3.66 -15.68
C GLU A 103 7.25 2.32 -16.35
N ALA A 104 7.65 1.23 -15.73
CA ALA A 104 7.40 -0.15 -16.16
C ALA A 104 7.34 -1.09 -14.94
N PRO A 105 6.69 -2.27 -15.09
CA PRO A 105 5.90 -2.74 -16.22
C PRO A 105 4.49 -2.14 -16.28
N LYS A 106 3.71 -2.44 -17.31
CA LYS A 106 2.29 -2.11 -17.34
C LYS A 106 1.52 -2.97 -16.35
N ILE A 107 0.96 -2.33 -15.32
CA ILE A 107 0.27 -3.04 -14.22
C ILE A 107 -1.25 -3.17 -14.40
N LYS A 108 -1.81 -2.52 -15.42
CA LYS A 108 -3.27 -2.57 -15.69
C LYS A 108 -3.87 -3.98 -15.63
N PRO A 109 -3.23 -5.04 -16.20
CA PRO A 109 -3.78 -6.40 -16.13
C PRO A 109 -3.86 -6.98 -14.71
N TYR A 110 -3.04 -6.50 -13.77
CA TYR A 110 -2.97 -7.00 -12.39
C TYR A 110 -3.90 -6.26 -11.43
N ILE A 111 -4.38 -5.06 -11.80
CA ILE A 111 -5.21 -4.22 -10.93
C ILE A 111 -6.45 -4.94 -10.37
N PRO A 112 -7.22 -5.72 -11.14
CA PRO A 112 -8.37 -6.43 -10.58
C PRO A 112 -7.99 -7.34 -9.42
N GLN A 113 -6.93 -8.14 -9.56
CA GLN A 113 -6.44 -9.04 -8.51
C GLN A 113 -5.87 -8.27 -7.30
N MET A 114 -5.15 -7.17 -7.53
CA MET A 114 -4.68 -6.28 -6.43
C MET A 114 -5.86 -5.75 -5.61
N LYS A 115 -6.93 -5.30 -6.27
CA LYS A 115 -8.15 -4.82 -5.61
C LYS A 115 -8.79 -5.92 -4.74
N GLU A 116 -8.90 -7.14 -5.26
CA GLU A 116 -9.46 -8.28 -4.52
C GLU A 116 -8.62 -8.61 -3.27
N HIS A 117 -7.28 -8.64 -3.40
CA HIS A 117 -6.40 -8.92 -2.28
C HIS A 117 -6.46 -7.85 -1.19
N ILE A 118 -6.42 -6.57 -1.58
CA ILE A 118 -6.52 -5.44 -0.66
C ILE A 118 -7.90 -5.40 0.01
N ALA A 119 -8.97 -5.55 -0.76
CA ALA A 119 -10.33 -5.57 -0.22
C ALA A 119 -10.51 -6.69 0.82
N LYS A 120 -10.03 -7.90 0.51
CA LYS A 120 -10.08 -9.04 1.43
C LYS A 120 -9.29 -8.77 2.72
N ALA A 121 -8.07 -8.25 2.62
CA ALA A 121 -7.22 -7.94 3.78
C ALA A 121 -7.79 -6.80 4.63
N ALA A 122 -8.43 -5.81 3.99
CA ALA A 122 -9.00 -4.65 4.65
C ALA A 122 -10.45 -4.84 5.13
N GLY A 123 -11.10 -5.95 4.77
CA GLY A 123 -12.51 -6.17 5.09
C GLY A 123 -13.47 -5.26 4.32
N LEU A 124 -13.08 -4.84 3.11
CA LEU A 124 -13.85 -3.96 2.24
C LEU A 124 -14.55 -4.72 1.10
N SER A 125 -15.54 -4.08 0.47
CA SER A 125 -15.96 -4.46 -0.88
C SER A 125 -14.87 -4.10 -1.89
N VAL A 126 -14.76 -4.87 -2.98
CA VAL A 126 -13.85 -4.54 -4.10
C VAL A 126 -14.19 -3.18 -4.73
N ASP A 127 -15.45 -2.78 -4.67
CA ASP A 127 -15.91 -1.48 -5.19
C ASP A 127 -15.42 -0.29 -4.36
N ASP A 128 -15.04 -0.52 -3.09
CA ASP A 128 -14.50 0.50 -2.20
C ASP A 128 -12.96 0.64 -2.29
N VAL A 129 -12.32 -0.14 -3.17
CA VAL A 129 -10.88 -0.07 -3.44
C VAL A 129 -10.64 0.44 -4.86
N SER A 130 -10.00 1.59 -4.98
CA SER A 130 -9.59 2.19 -6.26
C SER A 130 -8.08 2.16 -6.40
N ILE A 131 -7.58 1.70 -7.55
CA ILE A 131 -6.16 1.70 -7.90
C ILE A 131 -5.98 2.29 -9.29
N LYS A 132 -5.18 3.33 -9.39
CA LYS A 132 -4.78 4.00 -10.62
C LYS A 132 -3.26 3.88 -10.80
N ALA A 133 -2.79 3.97 -12.01
CA ALA A 133 -1.36 4.00 -12.29
C ALA A 133 -1.03 5.04 -13.35
N THR A 134 0.13 5.64 -13.23
CA THR A 134 0.69 6.57 -14.20
C THR A 134 2.19 6.35 -14.36
N THR A 135 2.72 6.73 -15.51
CA THR A 135 4.17 6.90 -15.71
C THR A 135 4.63 8.26 -15.21
N ASN A 136 5.93 8.48 -15.17
CA ASN A 136 6.51 9.79 -14.87
C ASN A 136 7.03 10.48 -16.14
N GLU A 137 6.55 10.04 -17.32
CA GLU A 137 6.92 10.58 -18.64
C GLU A 137 8.45 10.61 -18.83
N THR A 138 9.12 9.53 -18.43
CA THR A 138 10.58 9.35 -18.44
C THR A 138 11.37 10.30 -17.53
N MET A 139 10.70 11.12 -16.73
CA MET A 139 11.35 12.11 -15.85
C MET A 139 11.69 11.53 -14.47
N GLY A 140 12.81 11.99 -13.94
CA GLY A 140 13.26 11.69 -12.57
C GLY A 140 13.63 10.22 -12.37
N PHE A 141 13.75 9.80 -11.10
CA PHE A 141 14.13 8.44 -10.74
C PHE A 141 13.06 7.40 -11.11
N ILE A 142 11.79 7.78 -11.10
CA ILE A 142 10.70 6.91 -11.55
C ILE A 142 10.82 6.67 -13.06
N GLY A 143 10.99 7.75 -13.83
CA GLY A 143 11.15 7.67 -15.28
C GLY A 143 12.40 6.92 -15.74
N ARG A 144 13.46 6.90 -14.92
CA ARG A 144 14.65 6.07 -15.13
C ARG A 144 14.54 4.65 -14.59
N GLN A 145 13.34 4.26 -14.08
CA GLN A 145 13.07 2.94 -13.50
C GLN A 145 13.96 2.57 -12.30
N GLU A 146 14.43 3.57 -11.56
CA GLU A 146 15.26 3.39 -10.35
C GLU A 146 14.41 3.14 -9.10
N GLY A 147 13.13 3.48 -9.16
CA GLY A 147 12.19 3.35 -8.04
C GLY A 147 10.73 3.35 -8.47
N VAL A 148 9.89 2.96 -7.55
CA VAL A 148 8.43 2.96 -7.63
C VAL A 148 7.87 3.74 -6.46
N VAL A 149 6.80 4.50 -6.70
CA VAL A 149 6.12 5.33 -5.69
C VAL A 149 4.65 4.98 -5.63
N ALA A 150 4.09 5.00 -4.42
CA ALA A 150 2.66 4.91 -4.20
C ALA A 150 2.16 6.04 -3.32
N TYR A 151 0.97 6.50 -3.64
CA TYR A 151 0.15 7.40 -2.83
C TYR A 151 -1.16 6.71 -2.49
N ALA A 152 -1.67 6.93 -1.30
CA ALA A 152 -2.99 6.43 -0.92
C ALA A 152 -3.76 7.49 -0.13
N VAL A 153 -5.06 7.51 -0.33
CA VAL A 153 -6.02 8.24 0.49
C VAL A 153 -7.04 7.24 1.02
N CYS A 154 -7.38 7.35 2.27
CA CYS A 154 -8.49 6.59 2.85
C CYS A 154 -9.48 7.49 3.56
N LEU A 155 -10.71 7.04 3.63
CA LEU A 155 -11.75 7.62 4.47
C LEU A 155 -12.08 6.64 5.58
N ILE A 156 -12.07 7.11 6.82
CA ILE A 156 -12.52 6.35 7.98
C ILE A 156 -13.69 7.05 8.66
N GLU A 157 -14.60 6.26 9.21
CA GLU A 157 -15.80 6.77 9.84
C GLU A 157 -16.07 6.13 11.20
N ARG A 158 -16.84 6.81 12.02
CA ARG A 158 -17.30 6.33 13.32
C ARG A 158 -18.69 6.85 13.60
N ASN A 159 -19.61 5.94 13.95
CA ASN A 159 -20.90 6.33 14.52
C ASN A 159 -20.66 6.91 15.93
N GLN A 160 -21.34 8.01 16.22
CA GLN A 160 -21.34 8.59 17.58
C GLN A 160 -22.28 7.83 18.46
#